data_89df21167131bf1a2e738d2b99f45331
#
_entry.id   89df21167131bf1a2e738d2b99f45331
#
_cell.length_a   1.000
_cell.length_b   1.000
_cell.length_c   1.000
_cell.angle_alpha   90.00
_cell.angle_beta   90.00
_cell.angle_gamma   90.00
#
_symmetry.space_group_name_H-M   'P 1'
#
loop_
_entity.id
_entity.type
_entity.pdbx_description
1 polymer ?
#
loop_
_entity_poly.entity_id
_entity_poly.type
_entity_poly.pdbx_seq_one_letter_code
_entity_poly.pdbx_strand_id
1 'polypeptide(L)'
;MTTSAKSNINTGFVTTEDNIKIAYNHYLSGHNTVLIVAHGWFMSKDSLAFKEIAKSFENNFDVITFDFRGHCKSNGLYSFGHNETKDLSAIVDYAKKRYKQIYLIGFSLGSLISIDYCANNDNIEKLILVSAPTDFKKIENNVFSPNAFIPTFKKFEFKRWTSIQFTHPFKRKPVPIEQIGKVSIPVLLIGGTNDPIIRIWHNRELFNKANEPKKELIINGGKHAEDIYLENKEIFVNSCIEWLRGDN
;
A
#
# COMPACT_ATOMS: atom_id res chain seq x y z
N MET A 1 18.96 -1.65 28.23
CA MET A 1 19.13 -0.59 27.20
C MET A 1 19.51 -1.28 25.91
N THR A 2 18.56 -1.63 25.07
CA THR A 2 18.81 -2.21 23.74
C THR A 2 19.16 -1.06 22.82
N THR A 3 20.41 -0.96 22.41
CA THR A 3 20.86 -0.05 21.36
C THR A 3 20.10 -0.40 20.09
N SER A 4 19.16 0.45 19.70
CA SER A 4 18.54 0.38 18.37
C SER A 4 19.66 0.47 17.33
N ALA A 5 19.97 -0.64 16.69
CA ALA A 5 20.88 -0.64 15.54
C ALA A 5 20.27 0.31 14.50
N LYS A 6 21.03 1.31 14.06
CA LYS A 6 20.61 2.16 12.94
C LYS A 6 20.38 1.26 11.74
N SER A 7 19.14 1.18 11.25
CA SER A 7 18.84 0.45 10.02
C SER A 7 19.71 0.99 8.88
N ASN A 8 20.32 0.09 8.16
CA ASN A 8 21.05 0.42 6.94
C ASN A 8 20.02 0.53 5.80
N ILE A 9 19.86 1.73 5.22
CA ILE A 9 18.91 1.97 4.14
C ILE A 9 19.64 1.83 2.81
N ASN A 10 19.32 0.76 2.08
CA ASN A 10 19.75 0.59 0.69
C ASN A 10 18.73 1.23 -0.25
N THR A 11 19.16 2.16 -1.09
CA THR A 11 18.30 2.83 -2.08
C THR A 11 18.72 2.46 -3.49
N GLY A 12 17.77 2.33 -4.40
CA GLY A 12 18.07 1.98 -5.78
C GLY A 12 16.86 1.99 -6.70
N PHE A 13 17.02 1.31 -7.81
CA PHE A 13 15.97 1.14 -8.82
C PHE A 13 15.84 -0.33 -9.20
N VAL A 14 14.61 -0.77 -9.42
CA VAL A 14 14.30 -1.98 -10.18
C VAL A 14 13.71 -1.59 -11.52
N THR A 15 13.81 -2.46 -12.52
CA THR A 15 13.25 -2.25 -13.85
C THR A 15 12.07 -3.19 -14.04
N THR A 16 10.93 -2.65 -14.41
CA THR A 16 9.71 -3.42 -14.73
C THR A 16 9.83 -4.16 -16.07
N GLU A 17 8.93 -5.09 -16.35
CA GLU A 17 8.86 -5.81 -17.64
C GLU A 17 8.68 -4.88 -18.87
N ASP A 18 8.07 -3.71 -18.66
CA ASP A 18 7.88 -2.67 -19.67
C ASP A 18 8.94 -1.55 -19.60
N ASN A 19 10.14 -1.85 -19.03
CA ASN A 19 11.33 -1.01 -18.97
C ASN A 19 11.17 0.31 -18.20
N ILE A 20 10.29 0.37 -17.21
CA ILE A 20 10.15 1.52 -16.30
C ILE A 20 11.06 1.33 -15.07
N LYS A 21 11.83 2.36 -14.71
CA LYS A 21 12.64 2.36 -13.49
C LYS A 21 11.80 2.78 -12.29
N ILE A 22 11.71 1.89 -11.30
CA ILE A 22 10.96 2.06 -10.05
C ILE A 22 11.94 2.25 -8.90
N ALA A 23 11.90 3.41 -8.26
CA ALA A 23 12.75 3.78 -7.14
C ALA A 23 12.28 3.11 -5.85
N TYR A 24 13.20 2.56 -5.06
CA TYR A 24 12.89 1.95 -3.77
C TYR A 24 13.83 2.42 -2.66
N ASN A 25 13.36 2.26 -1.41
CA ASN A 25 14.18 2.25 -0.19
C ASN A 25 14.01 0.88 0.47
N HIS A 26 15.10 0.25 0.83
CA HIS A 26 15.12 -1.03 1.52
C HIS A 26 15.78 -0.84 2.89
N TYR A 27 15.00 -0.90 3.94
CA TYR A 27 15.42 -0.79 5.34
C TYR A 27 15.85 -2.18 5.81
N LEU A 28 17.16 -2.34 5.99
CA LEU A 28 17.80 -3.60 6.34
C LEU A 28 18.03 -3.65 7.85
N SER A 29 17.27 -4.45 8.56
CA SER A 29 17.38 -4.69 10.00
C SER A 29 17.84 -6.12 10.33
N GLY A 30 18.06 -6.95 9.30
CA GLY A 30 18.58 -8.31 9.42
C GLY A 30 17.50 -9.38 9.65
N HIS A 31 16.26 -9.12 9.25
CA HIS A 31 15.19 -10.09 9.33
C HIS A 31 15.14 -11.03 8.10
N ASN A 32 14.61 -12.23 8.28
CA ASN A 32 14.39 -13.19 7.20
C ASN A 32 13.07 -12.97 6.44
N THR A 33 12.27 -12.03 6.91
CA THR A 33 10.96 -11.67 6.35
C THR A 33 10.96 -10.20 5.98
N VAL A 34 10.32 -9.86 4.87
CA VAL A 34 10.21 -8.47 4.39
C VAL A 34 8.75 -8.05 4.29
N LEU A 35 8.48 -6.79 4.69
CA LEU A 35 7.22 -6.09 4.47
C LEU A 35 7.38 -5.09 3.34
N ILE A 36 6.65 -5.29 2.24
CA ILE A 36 6.54 -4.33 1.14
C ILE A 36 5.42 -3.34 1.47
N VAL A 37 5.70 -2.03 1.34
CA VAL A 37 4.74 -0.96 1.62
C VAL A 37 4.42 -0.21 0.33
N ALA A 38 3.17 -0.36 -0.14
CA ALA A 38 2.64 0.26 -1.36
C ALA A 38 1.81 1.50 -1.00
N HIS A 39 2.29 2.68 -1.38
CA HIS A 39 1.69 3.97 -1.04
C HIS A 39 0.42 4.26 -1.84
N GLY A 40 -0.41 5.21 -1.36
CA GLY A 40 -1.56 5.75 -2.06
C GLY A 40 -1.18 6.75 -3.17
N TRP A 41 -2.20 7.21 -3.90
CA TRP A 41 -2.01 8.24 -4.91
C TRP A 41 -1.46 9.53 -4.31
N PHE A 42 -0.58 10.21 -5.06
CA PHE A 42 0.09 11.44 -4.67
C PHE A 42 1.00 11.32 -3.42
N MET A 43 1.37 10.11 -3.04
CA MET A 43 2.33 9.83 -1.96
C MET A 43 3.68 9.39 -2.53
N SER A 44 4.65 9.17 -1.66
CA SER A 44 6.00 8.73 -2.03
C SER A 44 6.60 7.88 -0.92
N LYS A 45 7.50 6.98 -1.32
CA LYS A 45 8.36 6.25 -0.37
C LYS A 45 9.17 7.19 0.55
N ASP A 46 9.41 8.42 0.12
CA ASP A 46 10.20 9.43 0.83
C ASP A 46 9.34 10.42 1.63
N SER A 47 8.00 10.37 1.55
CA SER A 47 7.12 11.21 2.37
C SER A 47 7.30 10.90 3.86
N LEU A 48 7.07 11.89 4.72
CA LEU A 48 7.27 11.74 6.16
C LEU A 48 6.48 10.56 6.74
N ALA A 49 5.20 10.45 6.36
CA ALA A 49 4.34 9.36 6.83
C ALA A 49 4.90 7.97 6.45
N PHE A 50 5.31 7.77 5.19
CA PHE A 50 5.80 6.47 4.74
C PHE A 50 7.19 6.11 5.28
N LYS A 51 8.04 7.09 5.54
CA LYS A 51 9.28 6.88 6.29
C LYS A 51 9.03 6.46 7.73
N GLU A 52 8.04 7.08 8.40
CA GLU A 52 7.67 6.70 9.77
C GLU A 52 6.99 5.33 9.82
N ILE A 53 6.12 5.02 8.85
CA ILE A 53 5.53 3.67 8.70
C ILE A 53 6.65 2.64 8.58
N ALA A 54 7.59 2.83 7.66
CA ALA A 54 8.72 1.91 7.51
C ALA A 54 9.46 1.69 8.83
N LYS A 55 9.86 2.76 9.51
CA LYS A 55 10.55 2.69 10.81
C LYS A 55 9.76 1.97 11.89
N SER A 56 8.43 2.05 11.86
CA SER A 56 7.60 1.38 12.87
C SER A 56 7.62 -0.14 12.75
N PHE A 57 7.98 -0.66 11.59
CA PHE A 57 8.05 -2.11 11.34
C PHE A 57 9.48 -2.67 11.36
N GLU A 58 10.53 -1.82 11.36
CA GLU A 58 11.96 -2.24 11.28
C GLU A 58 12.39 -3.22 12.38
N ASN A 59 11.79 -3.16 13.56
CA ASN A 59 12.10 -4.09 14.66
C ASN A 59 11.54 -5.50 14.43
N ASN A 60 10.67 -5.69 13.43
CA ASN A 60 9.96 -6.93 13.20
C ASN A 60 10.21 -7.53 11.82
N PHE A 61 10.51 -6.68 10.84
CA PHE A 61 10.68 -7.04 9.43
C PHE A 61 11.75 -6.16 8.79
N ASP A 62 12.43 -6.66 7.77
CA ASP A 62 13.02 -5.76 6.79
C ASP A 62 11.89 -5.08 6.02
N VAL A 63 12.05 -3.83 5.59
CA VAL A 63 10.97 -3.07 4.97
C VAL A 63 11.39 -2.54 3.61
N ILE A 64 10.56 -2.72 2.58
CA ILE A 64 10.74 -2.10 1.27
C ILE A 64 9.62 -1.10 1.04
N THR A 65 9.97 0.18 0.85
CA THR A 65 9.06 1.21 0.31
C THR A 65 9.49 1.57 -1.09
N PHE A 66 8.56 1.90 -1.98
CA PHE A 66 8.88 2.26 -3.36
C PHE A 66 7.94 3.34 -3.89
N ASP A 67 8.35 4.05 -4.93
CA ASP A 67 7.49 4.98 -5.65
C ASP A 67 6.86 4.25 -6.83
N PHE A 68 5.53 4.26 -6.95
CA PHE A 68 4.88 3.79 -8.17
C PHE A 68 5.31 4.63 -9.38
N ARG A 69 5.18 4.08 -10.61
CA ARG A 69 5.44 4.82 -11.84
C ARG A 69 4.75 6.19 -11.84
N GLY A 70 5.40 7.18 -12.41
CA GLY A 70 4.87 8.54 -12.43
C GLY A 70 4.88 9.26 -11.09
N HIS A 71 5.38 8.65 -10.00
CA HIS A 71 5.56 9.31 -8.71
C HIS A 71 7.04 9.57 -8.43
N CYS A 72 7.32 10.77 -7.99
CA CYS A 72 8.60 11.24 -7.43
C CYS A 72 9.84 10.74 -8.18
N LYS A 73 10.56 9.74 -7.65
CA LYS A 73 11.81 9.27 -8.23
C LYS A 73 11.66 8.15 -9.26
N SER A 74 10.46 7.59 -9.41
CA SER A 74 10.19 6.58 -10.43
C SER A 74 9.87 7.20 -11.77
N ASN A 75 10.27 6.53 -12.84
CA ASN A 75 9.97 6.95 -14.21
C ASN A 75 8.53 6.57 -14.59
N GLY A 76 8.18 6.87 -15.83
CA GLY A 76 6.89 6.52 -16.43
C GLY A 76 5.77 7.48 -16.05
N LEU A 77 4.54 7.05 -16.32
CA LEU A 77 3.33 7.83 -16.09
C LEU A 77 2.34 6.98 -15.30
N TYR A 78 1.71 7.58 -14.31
CA TYR A 78 0.72 6.92 -13.45
C TYR A 78 -0.60 6.70 -14.18
N SER A 79 -1.12 5.48 -14.14
CA SER A 79 -2.28 5.03 -14.92
C SER A 79 -3.49 4.60 -14.08
N PHE A 80 -3.50 4.94 -12.78
CA PHE A 80 -4.60 4.64 -11.85
C PHE A 80 -4.97 3.15 -11.77
N GLY A 81 -3.97 2.28 -11.58
CA GLY A 81 -4.13 0.85 -11.41
C GLY A 81 -4.05 0.02 -12.69
N HIS A 82 -3.82 0.64 -13.88
CA HIS A 82 -3.76 -0.12 -15.13
C HIS A 82 -2.42 -0.83 -15.36
N ASN A 83 -1.30 -0.16 -15.03
CA ASN A 83 0.04 -0.70 -15.23
C ASN A 83 0.84 -0.84 -13.93
N GLU A 84 0.35 -0.34 -12.81
CA GLU A 84 1.09 -0.25 -11.55
C GLU A 84 1.32 -1.62 -10.90
N THR A 85 0.56 -2.65 -11.27
CA THR A 85 0.83 -4.05 -10.89
C THR A 85 2.19 -4.52 -11.39
N LYS A 86 2.69 -4.02 -12.53
CA LYS A 86 4.04 -4.31 -13.03
C LYS A 86 5.13 -3.74 -12.13
N ASP A 87 4.87 -2.58 -11.51
CA ASP A 87 5.79 -1.93 -10.57
C ASP A 87 5.91 -2.78 -9.30
N LEU A 88 4.77 -3.20 -8.76
CA LEU A 88 4.72 -4.07 -7.60
C LEU A 88 5.38 -5.42 -7.92
N SER A 89 5.15 -6.00 -9.10
CA SER A 89 5.80 -7.24 -9.54
C SER A 89 7.33 -7.11 -9.52
N ALA A 90 7.88 -6.02 -10.07
CA ALA A 90 9.32 -5.79 -10.09
C ALA A 90 9.92 -5.66 -8.67
N ILE A 91 9.18 -5.05 -7.73
CA ILE A 91 9.58 -4.95 -6.31
C ILE A 91 9.51 -6.32 -5.63
N VAL A 92 8.47 -7.10 -5.87
CA VAL A 92 8.34 -8.46 -5.31
C VAL A 92 9.45 -9.37 -5.87
N ASP A 93 9.76 -9.29 -7.16
CA ASP A 93 10.85 -10.05 -7.77
C ASP A 93 12.24 -9.66 -7.20
N TYR A 94 12.43 -8.40 -6.85
CA TYR A 94 13.61 -7.98 -6.11
C TYR A 94 13.65 -8.58 -4.70
N ALA A 95 12.52 -8.58 -3.99
CA ALA A 95 12.41 -9.14 -2.65
C ALA A 95 12.63 -10.66 -2.64
N LYS A 96 12.07 -11.41 -3.59
CA LYS A 96 12.21 -12.88 -3.73
C LYS A 96 13.65 -13.37 -3.82
N LYS A 97 14.56 -12.53 -4.30
CA LYS A 97 16.01 -12.87 -4.36
C LYS A 97 16.67 -12.98 -2.99
N ARG A 98 16.01 -12.45 -1.93
CA ARG A 98 16.58 -12.33 -0.57
C ARG A 98 15.71 -12.94 0.52
N TYR A 99 14.39 -12.96 0.32
CA TYR A 99 13.41 -13.35 1.34
C TYR A 99 12.57 -14.52 0.86
N LYS A 100 12.29 -15.44 1.79
CA LYS A 100 11.35 -16.54 1.56
C LYS A 100 9.91 -16.13 1.90
N GLN A 101 9.76 -15.21 2.86
CA GLN A 101 8.47 -14.71 3.31
C GLN A 101 8.36 -13.23 2.97
N ILE A 102 7.35 -12.89 2.20
CA ILE A 102 7.07 -11.54 1.72
C ILE A 102 5.66 -11.17 2.13
N TYR A 103 5.53 -10.10 2.91
CA TYR A 103 4.26 -9.49 3.29
C TYR A 103 4.05 -8.21 2.51
N LEU A 104 2.78 -7.86 2.31
CA LEU A 104 2.39 -6.66 1.57
C LEU A 104 1.37 -5.85 2.36
N ILE A 105 1.62 -4.54 2.47
CA ILE A 105 0.63 -3.58 2.96
C ILE A 105 0.40 -2.52 1.89
N GLY A 106 -0.86 -2.33 1.50
CA GLY A 106 -1.29 -1.30 0.56
C GLY A 106 -2.12 -0.22 1.24
N PHE A 107 -1.96 1.03 0.79
CA PHE A 107 -2.71 2.19 1.27
C PHE A 107 -3.53 2.80 0.15
N SER A 108 -4.85 2.94 0.34
CA SER A 108 -5.75 3.56 -0.64
C SER A 108 -5.60 2.94 -2.04
N LEU A 109 -5.11 3.69 -3.00
CA LEU A 109 -4.83 3.20 -4.36
C LEU A 109 -3.75 2.10 -4.39
N GLY A 110 -2.80 2.12 -3.44
CA GLY A 110 -1.87 1.01 -3.23
C GLY A 110 -2.59 -0.29 -2.82
N SER A 111 -3.68 -0.19 -2.05
CA SER A 111 -4.53 -1.35 -1.72
C SER A 111 -5.23 -1.94 -2.96
N LEU A 112 -5.74 -1.07 -3.85
CA LEU A 112 -6.33 -1.52 -5.13
C LEU A 112 -5.34 -2.32 -5.96
N ILE A 113 -4.12 -1.79 -6.11
CA ILE A 113 -3.04 -2.45 -6.86
C ILE A 113 -2.63 -3.76 -6.19
N SER A 114 -2.56 -3.78 -4.85
CA SER A 114 -2.22 -4.97 -4.07
C SER A 114 -3.27 -6.08 -4.22
N ILE A 115 -4.56 -5.76 -4.23
CA ILE A 115 -5.64 -6.72 -4.49
C ILE A 115 -5.49 -7.32 -5.89
N ASP A 116 -5.33 -6.48 -6.92
CA ASP A 116 -5.19 -6.93 -8.30
C ASP A 116 -3.95 -7.81 -8.49
N TYR A 117 -2.84 -7.45 -7.84
CA TYR A 117 -1.62 -8.25 -7.85
C TYR A 117 -1.83 -9.62 -7.19
N CYS A 118 -2.33 -9.66 -5.94
CA CYS A 118 -2.51 -10.90 -5.18
C CYS A 118 -3.63 -11.80 -5.75
N ALA A 119 -4.58 -11.25 -6.49
CA ALA A 119 -5.59 -12.04 -7.20
C ALA A 119 -5.01 -12.87 -8.37
N ASN A 120 -3.81 -12.54 -8.84
CA ASN A 120 -3.17 -13.16 -10.00
C ASN A 120 -1.78 -13.73 -9.70
N ASN A 121 -1.31 -13.66 -8.44
CA ASN A 121 0.02 -14.12 -8.02
C ASN A 121 -0.05 -14.70 -6.59
N ASP A 122 0.75 -15.73 -6.32
CA ASP A 122 0.81 -16.50 -5.08
C ASP A 122 2.11 -16.33 -4.27
N ASN A 123 2.86 -15.25 -4.54
CA ASN A 123 4.18 -15.01 -3.96
C ASN A 123 4.19 -13.97 -2.83
N ILE A 124 3.03 -13.71 -2.27
CA ILE A 124 2.81 -12.92 -1.04
C ILE A 124 2.17 -13.85 0.00
N GLU A 125 2.71 -13.87 1.21
CA GLU A 125 2.21 -14.73 2.29
C GLU A 125 1.00 -14.14 3.01
N LYS A 126 0.99 -12.81 3.23
CA LYS A 126 -0.10 -12.09 3.91
C LYS A 126 -0.26 -10.68 3.36
N LEU A 127 -1.50 -10.24 3.31
CA LEU A 127 -1.88 -8.94 2.76
C LEU A 127 -2.59 -8.09 3.82
N ILE A 128 -2.22 -6.80 3.88
CA ILE A 128 -2.92 -5.77 4.66
C ILE A 128 -3.42 -4.69 3.70
N LEU A 129 -4.68 -4.33 3.80
CA LEU A 129 -5.35 -3.34 2.97
C LEU A 129 -5.86 -2.20 3.85
N VAL A 130 -5.34 -0.99 3.64
CA VAL A 130 -5.71 0.21 4.41
C VAL A 130 -6.50 1.15 3.53
N SER A 131 -7.72 1.49 3.93
CA SER A 131 -8.64 2.37 3.18
C SER A 131 -8.78 1.93 1.72
N ALA A 132 -9.05 0.63 1.48
CA ALA A 132 -9.16 0.06 0.13
C ALA A 132 -10.51 0.43 -0.52
N PRO A 133 -10.52 0.95 -1.77
CA PRO A 133 -11.77 1.17 -2.50
C PRO A 133 -12.32 -0.14 -3.08
N THR A 134 -13.65 -0.30 -3.15
CA THR A 134 -14.29 -1.40 -3.86
C THR A 134 -14.23 -1.24 -5.38
N ASP A 135 -14.36 -0.01 -5.83
CA ASP A 135 -14.30 0.43 -7.22
C ASP A 135 -13.91 1.91 -7.24
N PHE A 136 -12.95 2.27 -8.09
CA PHE A 136 -12.54 3.67 -8.24
C PHE A 136 -13.69 4.60 -8.66
N LYS A 137 -14.65 4.09 -9.42
CA LYS A 137 -15.83 4.85 -9.87
C LYS A 137 -16.85 5.11 -8.77
N LYS A 138 -16.83 4.31 -7.70
CA LYS A 138 -17.78 4.40 -6.58
C LYS A 138 -17.26 5.28 -5.44
N ILE A 139 -16.07 5.86 -5.57
CA ILE A 139 -15.54 6.80 -4.59
C ILE A 139 -16.39 8.06 -4.61
N GLU A 140 -17.14 8.30 -3.55
CA GLU A 140 -18.18 9.36 -3.44
C GLU A 140 -17.58 10.76 -3.51
N ASN A 141 -16.49 10.98 -2.81
CA ASN A 141 -15.70 12.20 -2.91
C ASN A 141 -14.54 11.91 -3.86
N ASN A 142 -14.77 12.11 -5.16
CA ASN A 142 -13.69 11.94 -6.10
C ASN A 142 -12.52 12.87 -5.73
N VAL A 143 -11.32 12.49 -6.17
CA VAL A 143 -10.04 13.17 -5.86
C VAL A 143 -10.06 14.67 -6.12
N PHE A 144 -11.02 15.18 -6.89
CA PHE A 144 -11.22 16.59 -7.23
C PHE A 144 -12.24 17.30 -6.32
N SER A 145 -12.89 16.59 -5.38
CA SER A 145 -13.77 17.25 -4.43
C SER A 145 -12.96 18.05 -3.42
N PRO A 146 -13.42 19.25 -2.99
CA PRO A 146 -12.73 20.06 -1.99
C PRO A 146 -12.41 19.28 -0.70
N ASN A 147 -13.28 18.38 -0.29
CA ASN A 147 -13.14 17.56 0.92
C ASN A 147 -12.00 16.53 0.83
N ALA A 148 -11.65 16.08 -0.37
CA ALA A 148 -10.51 15.19 -0.61
C ALA A 148 -9.23 15.98 -0.93
N PHE A 149 -9.36 17.05 -1.71
CA PHE A 149 -8.26 17.83 -2.24
C PHE A 149 -7.59 18.71 -1.17
N ILE A 150 -8.38 19.40 -0.33
CA ILE A 150 -7.86 20.31 0.70
C ILE A 150 -6.97 19.60 1.73
N PRO A 151 -7.37 18.44 2.33
CA PRO A 151 -6.50 17.69 3.22
C PRO A 151 -5.22 17.21 2.55
N THR A 152 -5.31 16.77 1.29
CA THR A 152 -4.14 16.30 0.52
C THR A 152 -3.16 17.44 0.25
N PHE A 153 -3.65 18.65 -0.06
CA PHE A 153 -2.80 19.83 -0.28
C PHE A 153 -2.20 20.40 1.00
N LYS A 154 -2.90 20.33 2.13
CA LYS A 154 -2.35 20.73 3.44
C LYS A 154 -1.14 19.92 3.87
N LYS A 155 -0.99 18.70 3.32
CA LYS A 155 0.16 17.81 3.53
C LYS A 155 1.21 17.95 2.41
N PHE A 156 1.21 19.05 1.67
CA PHE A 156 2.12 19.26 0.56
C PHE A 156 3.58 19.22 1.07
N GLU A 157 4.30 18.23 0.62
CA GLU A 157 5.75 18.14 0.76
C GLU A 157 6.38 18.56 -0.55
N PHE A 158 7.28 19.55 -0.53
CA PHE A 158 7.85 20.24 -1.70
C PHE A 158 8.49 19.32 -2.77
N LYS A 159 8.71 18.05 -2.44
CA LYS A 159 9.34 17.05 -3.33
C LYS A 159 8.36 16.00 -3.85
N ARG A 160 7.07 16.12 -3.56
CA ARG A 160 6.05 15.19 -4.10
C ARG A 160 5.47 15.73 -5.39
N TRP A 161 5.56 14.94 -6.44
CA TRP A 161 4.95 15.22 -7.73
C TRP A 161 4.50 13.92 -8.38
N THR A 162 3.54 14.02 -9.28
CA THR A 162 2.98 12.88 -9.99
C THR A 162 2.79 13.25 -11.46
N SER A 163 3.32 12.42 -12.35
CA SER A 163 3.09 12.50 -13.79
C SER A 163 2.01 11.48 -14.18
N ILE A 164 0.89 11.96 -14.69
CA ILE A 164 -0.30 11.14 -14.96
C ILE A 164 -0.40 10.86 -16.47
N GLN A 165 -0.70 9.62 -16.81
CA GLN A 165 -1.13 9.24 -18.14
C GLN A 165 -2.67 9.27 -18.20
N PHE A 166 -3.20 10.05 -19.14
CA PHE A 166 -4.61 9.91 -19.51
C PHE A 166 -4.78 8.58 -20.24
N THR A 167 -5.27 7.57 -19.50
CA THR A 167 -5.56 6.26 -20.08
C THR A 167 -6.75 6.37 -21.04
N HIS A 168 -6.66 5.65 -22.16
CA HIS A 168 -7.77 5.56 -23.11
C HIS A 168 -9.05 5.12 -22.39
N PRO A 169 -10.20 5.80 -22.57
CA PRO A 169 -11.42 5.55 -21.80
C PRO A 169 -11.96 4.12 -21.90
N PHE A 170 -11.57 3.37 -22.95
CA PHE A 170 -11.97 1.98 -23.16
C PHE A 170 -11.05 0.93 -22.49
N LYS A 171 -9.94 1.31 -21.86
CA LYS A 171 -9.14 0.35 -21.08
C LYS A 171 -9.81 0.09 -19.73
N ARG A 172 -10.21 -1.17 -19.51
CA ARG A 172 -10.78 -1.62 -18.24
C ARG A 172 -9.73 -1.50 -17.14
N LYS A 173 -10.08 -0.80 -16.05
CA LYS A 173 -9.29 -0.75 -14.83
C LYS A 173 -9.66 -1.94 -13.94
N PRO A 174 -8.73 -2.45 -13.13
CA PRO A 174 -9.08 -3.46 -12.15
C PRO A 174 -10.14 -2.92 -11.18
N VAL A 175 -11.11 -3.77 -10.86
CA VAL A 175 -12.21 -3.47 -9.94
C VAL A 175 -11.99 -4.33 -8.69
N PRO A 176 -11.49 -3.76 -7.58
CA PRO A 176 -11.10 -4.52 -6.39
C PRO A 176 -12.17 -5.48 -5.88
N ILE A 177 -13.45 -5.08 -5.87
CA ILE A 177 -14.54 -5.94 -5.41
C ILE A 177 -14.76 -7.18 -6.31
N GLU A 178 -14.35 -7.15 -7.56
CA GLU A 178 -14.39 -8.31 -8.46
C GLU A 178 -13.17 -9.23 -8.28
N GLN A 179 -12.08 -8.70 -7.73
CA GLN A 179 -10.80 -9.41 -7.60
C GLN A 179 -10.58 -10.00 -6.20
N ILE A 180 -11.07 -9.34 -5.14
CA ILE A 180 -10.77 -9.73 -3.74
C ILE A 180 -11.15 -11.18 -3.43
N GLY A 181 -12.21 -11.72 -4.01
CA GLY A 181 -12.61 -13.13 -3.87
C GLY A 181 -11.70 -14.13 -4.56
N LYS A 182 -10.69 -13.68 -5.33
CA LYS A 182 -9.65 -14.53 -5.93
C LYS A 182 -8.37 -14.55 -5.10
N VAL A 183 -8.24 -13.63 -4.14
CA VAL A 183 -7.09 -13.60 -3.23
C VAL A 183 -7.21 -14.77 -2.28
N SER A 184 -6.24 -15.69 -2.33
CA SER A 184 -6.22 -16.96 -1.57
C SER A 184 -5.39 -16.88 -0.28
N ILE A 185 -4.68 -15.77 -0.07
CA ILE A 185 -3.83 -15.55 1.10
C ILE A 185 -4.59 -14.82 2.21
N PRO A 186 -4.13 -14.91 3.48
CA PRO A 186 -4.72 -14.19 4.59
C PRO A 186 -4.77 -12.67 4.38
N VAL A 187 -5.94 -12.04 4.61
CA VAL A 187 -6.15 -10.59 4.38
C VAL A 187 -6.64 -9.89 5.64
N LEU A 188 -5.93 -8.84 6.05
CA LEU A 188 -6.41 -7.86 7.05
C LEU A 188 -6.89 -6.60 6.34
N LEU A 189 -8.16 -6.21 6.57
CA LEU A 189 -8.72 -4.95 6.07
C LEU A 189 -8.79 -3.94 7.20
N ILE A 190 -8.22 -2.74 6.98
CA ILE A 190 -8.21 -1.64 7.95
C ILE A 190 -8.96 -0.45 7.37
N GLY A 191 -9.96 0.04 8.07
CA GLY A 191 -10.77 1.19 7.67
C GLY A 191 -11.03 2.16 8.80
N GLY A 192 -11.19 3.45 8.46
CA GLY A 192 -11.54 4.51 9.40
C GLY A 192 -13.01 4.94 9.25
N THR A 193 -13.72 5.17 10.37
CA THR A 193 -15.13 5.61 10.31
C THR A 193 -15.31 7.03 9.82
N ASN A 194 -14.26 7.87 9.94
CA ASN A 194 -14.26 9.27 9.50
C ASN A 194 -13.42 9.47 8.22
N ASP A 195 -13.17 8.40 7.45
CA ASP A 195 -12.49 8.51 6.15
C ASP A 195 -13.37 9.33 5.17
N PRO A 196 -12.91 10.51 4.72
CA PRO A 196 -13.71 11.37 3.85
C PRO A 196 -13.69 10.92 2.38
N ILE A 197 -12.77 10.02 2.01
CA ILE A 197 -12.52 9.58 0.63
C ILE A 197 -13.07 8.17 0.42
N ILE A 198 -12.60 7.22 1.23
CA ILE A 198 -13.02 5.82 1.17
C ILE A 198 -13.91 5.53 2.37
N ARG A 199 -15.21 5.71 2.20
CA ARG A 199 -16.19 5.47 3.24
C ARG A 199 -16.11 4.03 3.76
N ILE A 200 -16.40 3.83 5.05
CA ILE A 200 -16.24 2.54 5.73
C ILE A 200 -17.03 1.38 5.09
N TRP A 201 -18.08 1.66 4.32
CA TRP A 201 -18.83 0.64 3.61
C TRP A 201 -17.99 -0.09 2.54
N HIS A 202 -17.01 0.59 1.92
CA HIS A 202 -16.05 -0.05 1.01
C HIS A 202 -15.28 -1.18 1.73
N ASN A 203 -14.78 -0.90 2.94
CA ASN A 203 -14.06 -1.88 3.74
C ASN A 203 -14.94 -3.10 4.05
N ARG A 204 -16.18 -2.87 4.48
CA ARG A 204 -17.14 -3.92 4.80
C ARG A 204 -17.51 -4.78 3.59
N GLU A 205 -17.75 -4.17 2.43
CA GLU A 205 -18.06 -4.94 1.21
C GLU A 205 -16.87 -5.81 0.77
N LEU A 206 -15.64 -5.27 0.83
CA LEU A 206 -14.44 -6.05 0.53
C LEU A 206 -14.26 -7.19 1.53
N PHE A 207 -14.43 -6.90 2.83
CA PHE A 207 -14.35 -7.91 3.88
C PHE A 207 -15.38 -9.04 3.66
N ASN A 208 -16.63 -8.71 3.38
CA ASN A 208 -17.67 -9.72 3.15
C ASN A 208 -17.33 -10.64 1.97
N LYS A 209 -16.65 -10.13 0.96
CA LYS A 209 -16.31 -10.89 -0.26
C LYS A 209 -14.94 -11.55 -0.25
N ALA A 210 -14.04 -11.14 0.63
CA ALA A 210 -12.73 -11.77 0.79
C ALA A 210 -12.84 -13.21 1.30
N ASN A 211 -11.91 -14.06 0.88
CA ASN A 211 -11.79 -15.43 1.38
C ASN A 211 -11.23 -15.47 2.80
N GLU A 212 -11.47 -16.56 3.51
CA GLU A 212 -10.77 -16.87 4.76
C GLU A 212 -9.32 -17.35 4.48
N PRO A 213 -8.36 -17.09 5.39
CA PRO A 213 -8.48 -16.34 6.63
C PRO A 213 -8.53 -14.83 6.39
N LYS A 214 -9.44 -14.15 7.07
CA LYS A 214 -9.57 -12.68 6.97
C LYS A 214 -9.86 -12.06 8.34
N LYS A 215 -9.44 -10.79 8.51
CA LYS A 215 -9.74 -9.99 9.71
C LYS A 215 -10.09 -8.57 9.31
N GLU A 216 -10.97 -7.93 10.05
CA GLU A 216 -11.30 -6.53 9.88
C GLU A 216 -10.88 -5.73 11.12
N LEU A 217 -10.24 -4.58 10.91
CA LEU A 217 -9.93 -3.59 11.92
C LEU A 217 -10.60 -2.26 11.55
N ILE A 218 -11.63 -1.88 12.30
CA ILE A 218 -12.28 -0.57 12.14
C ILE A 218 -11.75 0.38 13.19
N ILE A 219 -11.11 1.46 12.76
CA ILE A 219 -10.63 2.53 13.65
C ILE A 219 -11.72 3.59 13.76
N ASN A 220 -12.29 3.70 14.97
CA ASN A 220 -13.31 4.72 15.23
C ASN A 220 -12.67 6.13 15.19
N GLY A 221 -13.26 7.04 14.43
CA GLY A 221 -12.69 8.36 14.16
C GLY A 221 -11.55 8.38 13.16
N GLY A 222 -11.02 7.22 12.75
CA GLY A 222 -9.92 7.10 11.81
C GLY A 222 -10.22 7.76 10.47
N LYS A 223 -9.25 8.50 9.94
CA LYS A 223 -9.32 9.21 8.67
C LYS A 223 -8.81 8.35 7.51
N HIS A 224 -8.30 8.97 6.43
CA HIS A 224 -7.92 8.26 5.21
C HIS A 224 -6.49 7.73 5.26
N ALA A 225 -6.32 6.47 4.89
CA ALA A 225 -5.03 5.83 4.57
C ALA A 225 -3.94 6.06 5.63
N GLU A 226 -2.87 6.81 5.31
CA GLU A 226 -1.76 7.08 6.24
C GLU A 226 -2.17 7.88 7.47
N ASP A 227 -3.29 8.60 7.43
CA ASP A 227 -3.80 9.31 8.61
C ASP A 227 -4.29 8.37 9.69
N ILE A 228 -4.81 7.19 9.32
CA ILE A 228 -5.13 6.15 10.29
C ILE A 228 -3.88 5.80 11.11
N TYR A 229 -2.75 5.59 10.43
CA TYR A 229 -1.48 5.32 11.10
C TYR A 229 -1.01 6.51 11.94
N LEU A 230 -0.99 7.73 11.40
CA LEU A 230 -0.46 8.92 12.07
C LEU A 230 -1.22 9.26 13.36
N GLU A 231 -2.54 9.09 13.36
CA GLU A 231 -3.41 9.44 14.48
C GLU A 231 -3.62 8.28 15.47
N ASN A 232 -3.38 7.02 15.04
CA ASN A 232 -3.65 5.81 15.82
C ASN A 232 -2.48 4.82 15.76
N LYS A 233 -1.25 5.33 15.83
CA LYS A 233 -0.01 4.60 15.56
C LYS A 233 0.10 3.28 16.30
N GLU A 234 -0.14 3.29 17.61
CA GLU A 234 0.07 2.12 18.47
C GLU A 234 -0.89 0.97 18.09
N ILE A 235 -2.20 1.25 18.01
CA ILE A 235 -3.19 0.23 17.66
C ILE A 235 -2.98 -0.26 16.23
N PHE A 236 -2.63 0.63 15.30
CA PHE A 236 -2.35 0.27 13.91
C PHE A 236 -1.17 -0.69 13.80
N VAL A 237 -0.01 -0.30 14.36
CA VAL A 237 1.23 -1.08 14.27
C VAL A 237 1.10 -2.42 14.95
N ASN A 238 0.55 -2.44 16.20
CA ASN A 238 0.40 -3.68 16.95
C ASN A 238 -0.54 -4.65 16.24
N SER A 239 -1.68 -4.19 15.73
CA SER A 239 -2.61 -5.04 14.98
C SER A 239 -2.01 -5.59 13.68
N CYS A 240 -1.21 -4.78 12.97
CA CYS A 240 -0.50 -5.25 11.78
C CYS A 240 0.55 -6.31 12.13
N ILE A 241 1.36 -6.09 13.17
CA ILE A 241 2.40 -7.05 13.60
C ILE A 241 1.76 -8.35 14.08
N GLU A 242 0.72 -8.27 14.90
CA GLU A 242 -0.05 -9.44 15.37
C GLU A 242 -0.55 -10.27 14.18
N TRP A 243 -1.18 -9.60 13.20
CA TRP A 243 -1.68 -10.26 11.98
C TRP A 243 -0.56 -10.92 11.18
N LEU A 244 0.54 -10.21 10.94
CA LEU A 244 1.64 -10.70 10.11
C LEU A 244 2.39 -11.86 10.76
N ARG A 245 2.50 -11.89 12.11
CA ARG A 245 3.20 -12.93 12.85
C ARG A 245 2.32 -14.08 13.31
N GLY A 246 1.02 -13.86 13.44
CA GLY A 246 0.08 -14.90 13.90
C GLY A 246 -0.01 -16.06 12.90
N ASP A 247 -0.19 -17.27 13.43
CA ASP A 247 -0.60 -18.44 12.65
C ASP A 247 -2.11 -18.31 12.40
N ASN A 248 -2.49 -17.95 11.16
CA ASN A 248 -3.89 -17.76 10.75
C ASN A 248 -4.34 -18.92 9.87
#